data_5858a08d518800767a4702d561d54dc7
#
_entry.id   5858a08d518800767a4702d561d54dc7
#
_cell.length_a   1.000
_cell.length_b   1.000
_cell.length_c   1.000
_cell.angle_alpha   90.00
_cell.angle_beta   90.00
_cell.angle_gamma   90.00
#
_symmetry.space_group_name_H-M   'P 1'
#
loop_
_entity.id
_entity.type
_entity.pdbx_description
1 polymer ?
#
loop_
_entity_poly.entity_id
_entity_poly.type
_entity_poly.pdbx_seq_one_letter_code
_entity_poly.pdbx_strand_id
1 'polypeptide(L)'
;MSGDRSRRAFVLRHTRLQAVPGLGRLRLHLADDVLGLWRATQLASGDPDAPLPYWAFAWGGGLALAHYLREHPETVAGRRVVDLASGSGVVAITAMRAGAAEVTAIDIDPFAVTAIELNARDAGHRVTAVRRDVLDDPEPPDADVVLAGDCWYEARFAERVMPWLRRAHHAGLEVLVGDPGRRYLPTDELVKVASYEVRTTTELEDLDLKRGTVYRIRRG
;
A
#
# COMPACT_ATOMS: atom_id res chain seq x y z
N MET A 1 -23.79 2.12 8.84
CA MET A 1 -24.26 1.22 7.75
C MET A 1 -24.56 1.93 6.42
N SER A 2 -25.06 3.17 6.39
CA SER A 2 -25.36 3.91 5.13
C SER A 2 -24.09 4.32 4.37
N GLY A 3 -23.09 4.87 5.06
CA GLY A 3 -21.86 5.37 4.44
C GLY A 3 -20.97 4.31 3.79
N ASP A 4 -20.98 3.09 4.29
CA ASP A 4 -20.17 1.99 3.76
C ASP A 4 -20.72 1.46 2.42
N ARG A 5 -22.06 1.28 2.33
CA ARG A 5 -22.70 0.91 1.04
C ARG A 5 -22.47 1.98 -0.02
N SER A 6 -22.49 3.26 0.37
CA SER A 6 -22.25 4.38 -0.56
C SER A 6 -20.81 4.36 -1.07
N ARG A 7 -19.80 4.18 -0.19
CA ARG A 7 -18.39 4.07 -0.59
C ARG A 7 -18.13 2.87 -1.50
N ARG A 8 -18.70 1.72 -1.15
CA ARG A 8 -18.58 0.52 -1.99
C ARG A 8 -19.16 0.74 -3.40
N ALA A 9 -20.35 1.35 -3.49
CA ALA A 9 -20.95 1.68 -4.77
C ALA A 9 -20.09 2.68 -5.55
N PHE A 10 -19.47 3.63 -4.87
CA PHE A 10 -18.55 4.59 -5.46
C PHE A 10 -17.30 3.89 -6.03
N VAL A 11 -16.61 3.07 -5.24
CA VAL A 11 -15.43 2.30 -5.70
C VAL A 11 -15.77 1.48 -6.92
N LEU A 12 -16.85 0.68 -6.88
CA LEU A 12 -17.26 -0.18 -8.00
C LEU A 12 -17.67 0.59 -9.26
N ARG A 13 -18.17 1.82 -9.10
CA ARG A 13 -18.55 2.68 -10.24
C ARG A 13 -17.32 3.28 -10.95
N HIS A 14 -16.28 3.62 -10.20
CA HIS A 14 -15.14 4.38 -10.69
C HIS A 14 -13.88 3.53 -10.90
N THR A 15 -13.96 2.23 -10.65
CA THR A 15 -12.86 1.28 -10.87
C THR A 15 -13.32 0.09 -11.68
N ARG A 16 -12.35 -0.63 -12.24
CA ARG A 16 -12.58 -1.92 -12.90
C ARG A 16 -11.65 -2.97 -12.31
N LEU A 17 -12.10 -4.22 -12.31
CA LEU A 17 -11.27 -5.34 -11.90
C LEU A 17 -10.22 -5.62 -12.98
N GLN A 18 -8.99 -5.17 -12.76
CA GLN A 18 -7.88 -5.23 -13.70
C GLN A 18 -6.80 -6.18 -13.22
N ALA A 19 -6.09 -6.83 -14.15
CA ALA A 19 -4.91 -7.60 -13.83
C ALA A 19 -3.78 -6.68 -13.38
N VAL A 20 -3.10 -7.05 -12.29
CA VAL A 20 -1.90 -6.33 -11.85
C VAL A 20 -0.69 -6.88 -12.61
N PRO A 21 -0.01 -6.08 -13.43
CA PRO A 21 1.11 -6.54 -14.25
C PRO A 21 2.19 -7.21 -13.39
N GLY A 22 2.67 -8.37 -13.85
CA GLY A 22 3.74 -9.12 -13.19
C GLY A 22 3.34 -9.89 -11.92
N LEU A 23 2.11 -9.74 -11.41
CA LEU A 23 1.64 -10.45 -10.21
C LEU A 23 0.73 -11.67 -10.50
N GLY A 24 0.91 -12.29 -11.66
CA GLY A 24 0.21 -13.50 -12.04
C GLY A 24 -1.29 -13.26 -12.22
N ARG A 25 -2.12 -14.01 -11.47
CA ARG A 25 -3.60 -13.90 -11.56
C ARG A 25 -4.19 -12.88 -10.60
N LEU A 26 -3.38 -12.04 -9.95
CA LEU A 26 -3.91 -11.00 -9.08
C LEU A 26 -4.66 -9.95 -9.91
N ARG A 27 -5.90 -9.68 -9.52
CA ARG A 27 -6.72 -8.62 -10.08
C ARG A 27 -7.20 -7.73 -8.96
N LEU A 28 -7.20 -6.43 -9.19
CA LEU A 28 -7.66 -5.40 -8.24
C LEU A 28 -8.63 -4.45 -8.93
N HIS A 29 -9.53 -3.86 -8.16
CA HIS A 29 -10.33 -2.72 -8.57
C HIS A 29 -9.44 -1.50 -8.66
N LEU A 30 -9.05 -1.12 -9.87
CA LEU A 30 -8.19 0.03 -10.16
C LEU A 30 -8.90 1.00 -11.11
N ALA A 31 -8.55 2.28 -11.03
CA ALA A 31 -9.05 3.31 -11.93
C ALA A 31 -8.16 3.45 -13.16
N ASP A 32 -8.78 3.87 -14.27
CA ASP A 32 -8.07 4.19 -15.51
C ASP A 32 -7.82 5.71 -15.62
N ASP A 33 -8.69 6.54 -15.02
CA ASP A 33 -8.66 8.00 -15.10
C ASP A 33 -8.49 8.62 -13.71
N VAL A 34 -7.30 9.15 -13.46
CA VAL A 34 -6.94 9.77 -12.18
C VAL A 34 -7.71 11.06 -11.94
N LEU A 35 -7.74 11.95 -12.92
CA LEU A 35 -8.34 13.27 -12.76
C LEU A 35 -9.85 13.20 -12.66
N GLY A 36 -10.48 12.33 -13.46
CA GLY A 36 -11.92 12.08 -13.38
C GLY A 36 -12.33 11.50 -12.04
N LEU A 37 -11.57 10.53 -11.53
CA LEU A 37 -11.83 9.97 -10.20
C LEU A 37 -11.60 11.01 -9.09
N TRP A 38 -10.56 11.83 -9.17
CA TRP A 38 -10.30 12.87 -8.18
C TRP A 38 -11.46 13.89 -8.11
N ARG A 39 -11.93 14.39 -9.26
CA ARG A 39 -13.11 15.26 -9.33
C ARG A 39 -14.35 14.60 -8.77
N ALA A 40 -14.57 13.31 -9.07
CA ALA A 40 -15.69 12.56 -8.52
C ALA A 40 -15.59 12.41 -6.99
N THR A 41 -14.37 12.25 -6.45
CA THR A 41 -14.11 12.17 -5.00
C THR A 41 -14.42 13.52 -4.33
N GLN A 42 -13.96 14.64 -4.89
CA GLN A 42 -14.27 15.98 -4.40
C GLN A 42 -15.78 16.24 -4.34
N LEU A 43 -16.49 15.88 -5.40
CA LEU A 43 -17.95 16.02 -5.45
C LEU A 43 -18.66 15.12 -4.43
N ALA A 44 -18.21 13.88 -4.26
CA ALA A 44 -18.82 12.92 -3.34
C ALA A 44 -18.57 13.24 -1.86
N SER A 45 -17.41 13.82 -1.54
CA SER A 45 -17.05 14.25 -0.18
C SER A 45 -17.57 15.64 0.16
N GLY A 46 -17.87 16.48 -0.84
CA GLY A 46 -18.14 17.91 -0.67
C GLY A 46 -16.91 18.73 -0.26
N ASP A 47 -15.71 18.14 -0.39
CA ASP A 47 -14.44 18.75 -0.03
C ASP A 47 -13.62 19.04 -1.33
N PRO A 48 -13.46 20.32 -1.71
CA PRO A 48 -12.68 20.70 -2.89
C PRO A 48 -11.18 20.40 -2.74
N ASP A 49 -10.70 20.26 -1.49
CA ASP A 49 -9.31 19.95 -1.15
C ASP A 49 -9.09 18.46 -0.87
N ALA A 50 -10.08 17.60 -1.18
CA ALA A 50 -9.94 16.16 -1.02
C ALA A 50 -8.64 15.66 -1.69
N PRO A 51 -7.86 14.79 -1.01
CA PRO A 51 -6.60 14.30 -1.55
C PRO A 51 -6.82 13.46 -2.82
N LEU A 52 -5.75 13.30 -3.59
CA LEU A 52 -5.76 12.38 -4.73
C LEU A 52 -6.18 10.98 -4.27
N PRO A 53 -6.97 10.25 -5.06
CA PRO A 53 -7.46 8.91 -4.71
C PRO A 53 -6.36 7.86 -4.91
N TYR A 54 -5.28 7.92 -4.10
CA TYR A 54 -4.11 7.03 -4.19
C TYR A 54 -4.49 5.55 -4.10
N TRP A 55 -5.59 5.24 -3.40
CA TRP A 55 -6.12 3.89 -3.23
C TRP A 55 -6.55 3.20 -4.52
N ALA A 56 -6.84 3.96 -5.55
CA ALA A 56 -7.36 3.43 -6.81
C ALA A 56 -6.26 2.96 -7.79
N PHE A 57 -5.01 2.90 -7.32
CA PHE A 57 -3.85 2.60 -8.18
C PHE A 57 -2.88 1.63 -7.50
N ALA A 58 -2.13 0.88 -8.31
CA ALA A 58 -1.02 0.06 -7.86
C ALA A 58 0.29 0.80 -8.15
N TRP A 59 0.89 1.37 -7.10
CA TRP A 59 2.08 2.22 -7.19
C TRP A 59 3.37 1.42 -7.23
N GLY A 60 4.43 2.03 -7.75
CA GLY A 60 5.70 1.35 -8.04
C GLY A 60 6.40 0.73 -6.83
N GLY A 61 6.33 1.38 -5.66
CA GLY A 61 6.90 0.83 -4.42
C GLY A 61 6.11 -0.36 -3.89
N GLY A 62 4.78 -0.26 -3.89
CA GLY A 62 3.90 -1.37 -3.53
C GLY A 62 4.04 -2.56 -4.47
N LEU A 63 4.17 -2.31 -5.78
CA LEU A 63 4.43 -3.36 -6.76
C LEU A 63 5.79 -4.05 -6.52
N ALA A 64 6.84 -3.29 -6.20
CA ALA A 64 8.15 -3.87 -5.89
C ALA A 64 8.09 -4.78 -4.65
N LEU A 65 7.42 -4.34 -3.58
CA LEU A 65 7.17 -5.19 -2.40
C LEU A 65 6.39 -6.45 -2.77
N ALA A 66 5.34 -6.33 -3.57
CA ALA A 66 4.55 -7.47 -4.01
C ALA A 66 5.37 -8.48 -4.84
N HIS A 67 6.25 -8.01 -5.71
CA HIS A 67 7.19 -8.87 -6.43
C HIS A 67 8.16 -9.57 -5.47
N TYR A 68 8.73 -8.82 -4.52
CA TYR A 68 9.64 -9.35 -3.52
C TYR A 68 8.98 -10.45 -2.67
N LEU A 69 7.79 -10.20 -2.14
CA LEU A 69 7.07 -11.18 -1.32
C LEU A 69 6.70 -12.45 -2.10
N ARG A 70 6.48 -12.35 -3.40
CA ARG A 70 6.21 -13.53 -4.25
C ARG A 70 7.47 -14.37 -4.46
N GLU A 71 8.64 -13.75 -4.57
CA GLU A 71 9.93 -14.43 -4.74
C GLU A 71 10.51 -14.92 -3.40
N HIS A 72 10.16 -14.23 -2.30
CA HIS A 72 10.63 -14.46 -0.94
C HIS A 72 9.46 -14.64 0.03
N PRO A 73 8.60 -15.67 -0.17
CA PRO A 73 7.42 -15.89 0.67
C PRO A 73 7.78 -16.13 2.14
N GLU A 74 8.98 -16.67 2.44
CA GLU A 74 9.50 -16.88 3.78
C GLU A 74 9.53 -15.59 4.63
N THR A 75 9.55 -14.44 3.99
CA THR A 75 9.51 -13.13 4.65
C THR A 75 8.24 -12.96 5.49
N VAL A 76 7.12 -13.48 5.02
CA VAL A 76 5.80 -13.28 5.64
C VAL A 76 5.08 -14.59 5.98
N ALA A 77 5.53 -15.74 5.48
CA ALA A 77 4.85 -17.02 5.69
C ALA A 77 4.75 -17.35 7.19
N GLY A 78 3.51 -17.62 7.65
CA GLY A 78 3.19 -17.91 9.04
C GLY A 78 3.29 -16.73 10.01
N ARG A 79 3.53 -15.52 9.52
CA ARG A 79 3.76 -14.30 10.32
C ARG A 79 2.56 -13.36 10.30
N ARG A 80 2.45 -12.53 11.33
CA ARG A 80 1.50 -11.42 11.40
C ARG A 80 2.11 -10.20 10.71
N VAL A 81 1.38 -9.63 9.78
CA VAL A 81 1.87 -8.56 8.91
C VAL A 81 1.01 -7.31 9.03
N VAL A 82 1.64 -6.15 9.12
CA VAL A 82 1.01 -4.84 8.95
C VAL A 82 1.45 -4.24 7.62
N ASP A 83 0.49 -3.82 6.80
CA ASP A 83 0.70 -3.05 5.58
C ASP A 83 0.27 -1.61 5.84
N LEU A 84 1.25 -0.70 5.93
CA LEU A 84 1.06 0.72 6.25
C LEU A 84 0.78 1.52 4.98
N ALA A 85 -0.24 2.40 5.04
CA ALA A 85 -0.72 3.20 3.91
C ALA A 85 -1.04 2.30 2.69
N SER A 86 -1.85 1.27 2.94
CA SER A 86 -2.05 0.11 2.08
C SER A 86 -2.70 0.44 0.72
N GLY A 87 -3.40 1.57 0.60
CA GLY A 87 -4.00 2.06 -0.63
C GLY A 87 -4.94 1.05 -1.29
N SER A 88 -4.51 0.44 -2.41
CA SER A 88 -5.29 -0.57 -3.13
C SER A 88 -5.29 -1.96 -2.45
N GLY A 89 -4.44 -2.17 -1.44
CA GLY A 89 -4.26 -3.46 -0.79
C GLY A 89 -3.34 -4.43 -1.54
N VAL A 90 -2.63 -3.97 -2.57
CA VAL A 90 -1.79 -4.85 -3.40
C VAL A 90 -0.74 -5.60 -2.57
N VAL A 91 -0.11 -4.92 -1.61
CA VAL A 91 0.92 -5.50 -0.74
C VAL A 91 0.28 -6.45 0.28
N ALA A 92 -0.77 -6.01 0.97
CA ALA A 92 -1.52 -6.82 1.94
C ALA A 92 -2.03 -8.14 1.33
N ILE A 93 -2.66 -8.07 0.15
CA ILE A 93 -3.20 -9.25 -0.54
C ILE A 93 -2.06 -10.16 -1.00
N THR A 94 -0.94 -9.60 -1.46
CA THR A 94 0.22 -10.40 -1.85
C THR A 94 0.86 -11.08 -0.63
N ALA A 95 0.93 -10.42 0.52
CA ALA A 95 1.39 -11.03 1.76
C ALA A 95 0.52 -12.24 2.17
N MET A 96 -0.82 -12.12 2.07
CA MET A 96 -1.72 -13.26 2.28
C MET A 96 -1.45 -14.40 1.29
N ARG A 97 -1.24 -14.09 0.02
CA ARG A 97 -0.91 -15.09 -1.02
C ARG A 97 0.44 -15.76 -0.79
N ALA A 98 1.38 -15.05 -0.16
CA ALA A 98 2.68 -15.56 0.24
C ALA A 98 2.66 -16.37 1.55
N GLY A 99 1.46 -16.55 2.16
CA GLY A 99 1.26 -17.43 3.31
C GLY A 99 1.35 -16.72 4.67
N ALA A 100 1.17 -15.39 4.73
CA ALA A 100 1.04 -14.69 6.01
C ALA A 100 -0.08 -15.30 6.85
N ALA A 101 0.11 -15.42 8.17
CA ALA A 101 -0.90 -15.93 9.09
C ALA A 101 -2.06 -14.94 9.23
N GLU A 102 -1.73 -13.66 9.36
CA GLU A 102 -2.67 -12.56 9.45
C GLU A 102 -2.09 -11.33 8.74
N VAL A 103 -2.97 -10.53 8.11
CA VAL A 103 -2.59 -9.24 7.55
C VAL A 103 -3.57 -8.16 7.99
N THR A 104 -3.02 -7.11 8.59
CA THR A 104 -3.74 -5.86 8.88
C THR A 104 -3.26 -4.78 7.91
N ALA A 105 -4.16 -4.31 7.06
CA ALA A 105 -3.93 -3.22 6.13
C ALA A 105 -4.47 -1.91 6.73
N ILE A 106 -3.59 -0.94 6.92
CA ILE A 106 -3.91 0.33 7.58
C ILE A 106 -3.89 1.45 6.56
N ASP A 107 -4.94 2.25 6.54
CA ASP A 107 -5.01 3.47 5.74
C ASP A 107 -5.86 4.54 6.43
N ILE A 108 -5.60 5.81 6.15
CA ILE A 108 -6.40 6.93 6.68
C ILE A 108 -7.64 7.21 5.82
N ASP A 109 -7.58 6.84 4.53
CA ASP A 109 -8.65 7.08 3.58
C ASP A 109 -9.77 6.03 3.71
N PRO A 110 -11.02 6.42 3.97
CA PRO A 110 -12.13 5.48 4.06
C PRO A 110 -12.44 4.77 2.73
N PHE A 111 -12.06 5.34 1.58
CA PHE A 111 -12.18 4.66 0.29
C PHE A 111 -11.10 3.60 0.11
N ALA A 112 -9.88 3.84 0.63
CA ALA A 112 -8.82 2.82 0.66
C ALA A 112 -9.28 1.58 1.44
N VAL A 113 -9.81 1.76 2.64
CA VAL A 113 -10.35 0.64 3.44
C VAL A 113 -11.40 -0.16 2.65
N THR A 114 -12.33 0.53 2.00
CA THR A 114 -13.34 -0.12 1.16
C THR A 114 -12.73 -0.86 -0.04
N ALA A 115 -11.72 -0.26 -0.68
CA ALA A 115 -11.02 -0.88 -1.81
C ALA A 115 -10.24 -2.13 -1.38
N ILE A 116 -9.53 -2.07 -0.23
CA ILE A 116 -8.81 -3.21 0.35
C ILE A 116 -9.76 -4.39 0.59
N GLU A 117 -10.90 -4.13 1.24
CA GLU A 117 -11.92 -5.17 1.52
C GLU A 117 -12.48 -5.81 0.23
N LEU A 118 -12.79 -4.98 -0.77
CA LEU A 118 -13.26 -5.46 -2.08
C LEU A 118 -12.20 -6.30 -2.77
N ASN A 119 -10.99 -5.80 -2.87
CA ASN A 119 -9.88 -6.44 -3.56
C ASN A 119 -9.46 -7.75 -2.88
N ALA A 120 -9.37 -7.76 -1.54
CA ALA A 120 -9.04 -8.96 -0.78
C ALA A 120 -10.10 -10.05 -0.97
N ARG A 121 -11.38 -9.69 -0.87
CA ARG A 121 -12.49 -10.63 -1.09
C ARG A 121 -12.47 -11.21 -2.51
N ASP A 122 -12.29 -10.36 -3.53
CA ASP A 122 -12.32 -10.79 -4.93
C ASP A 122 -11.06 -11.60 -5.30
N ALA A 123 -9.96 -11.42 -4.55
CA ALA A 123 -8.76 -12.26 -4.61
C ALA A 123 -8.89 -13.57 -3.81
N GLY A 124 -9.99 -13.79 -3.06
CA GLY A 124 -10.22 -14.98 -2.24
C GLY A 124 -9.45 -15.01 -0.92
N HIS A 125 -9.05 -13.83 -0.40
CA HIS A 125 -8.27 -13.69 0.83
C HIS A 125 -9.01 -12.87 1.89
N ARG A 126 -8.61 -13.06 3.15
CA ARG A 126 -9.04 -12.23 4.28
C ARG A 126 -7.91 -11.29 4.67
N VAL A 127 -8.20 -10.00 4.63
CA VAL A 127 -7.34 -8.93 5.12
C VAL A 127 -8.16 -8.08 6.08
N THR A 128 -7.63 -7.79 7.25
CA THR A 128 -8.25 -6.86 8.19
C THR A 128 -7.91 -5.43 7.75
N ALA A 129 -8.88 -4.73 7.18
CA ALA A 129 -8.70 -3.34 6.75
C ALA A 129 -9.09 -2.39 7.89
N VAL A 130 -8.19 -1.48 8.26
CA VAL A 130 -8.35 -0.58 9.40
C VAL A 130 -8.18 0.87 8.95
N ARG A 131 -9.20 1.71 9.21
CA ARG A 131 -9.09 3.15 9.04
C ARG A 131 -8.48 3.78 10.28
N ARG A 132 -7.20 4.10 10.24
CA ARG A 132 -6.49 4.72 11.38
C ARG A 132 -5.23 5.45 10.93
N ASP A 133 -4.93 6.58 11.57
CA ASP A 133 -3.59 7.16 11.59
C ASP A 133 -2.83 6.56 12.80
N VAL A 134 -1.78 5.81 12.53
CA VAL A 134 -0.99 5.10 13.54
C VAL A 134 0.38 5.74 13.76
N LEU A 135 0.74 6.77 13.00
CA LEU A 135 2.10 7.29 12.98
C LEU A 135 2.52 7.96 14.29
N ASP A 136 1.55 8.44 15.07
CA ASP A 136 1.78 9.04 16.38
C ASP A 136 1.59 8.04 17.54
N ASP A 137 1.26 6.77 17.24
CA ASP A 137 1.15 5.74 18.26
C ASP A 137 2.52 5.51 18.91
N PRO A 138 2.61 5.53 20.25
CA PRO A 138 3.89 5.32 20.95
C PRO A 138 4.36 3.88 20.87
N GLU A 139 3.42 2.93 20.85
CA GLU A 139 3.72 1.51 20.82
C GLU A 139 3.81 1.01 19.36
N PRO A 140 4.71 0.06 19.09
CA PRO A 140 4.76 -0.62 17.80
C PRO A 140 3.48 -1.45 17.58
N PRO A 141 3.12 -1.74 16.31
CA PRO A 141 1.98 -2.60 16.04
C PRO A 141 2.24 -4.03 16.55
N ASP A 142 1.17 -4.72 16.95
CA ASP A 142 1.24 -6.15 17.26
C ASP A 142 1.36 -6.97 15.98
N ALA A 143 2.59 -7.09 15.49
CA ALA A 143 2.95 -7.75 14.25
C ALA A 143 4.38 -8.30 14.33
N ASP A 144 4.74 -9.10 13.33
CA ASP A 144 6.09 -9.62 13.17
C ASP A 144 6.79 -8.91 12.00
N VAL A 145 6.01 -8.40 11.03
CA VAL A 145 6.49 -7.70 9.83
C VAL A 145 5.69 -6.44 9.58
N VAL A 146 6.38 -5.37 9.21
CA VAL A 146 5.78 -4.13 8.68
C VAL A 146 6.21 -3.95 7.24
N LEU A 147 5.23 -3.71 6.37
CA LEU A 147 5.42 -3.38 4.97
C LEU A 147 4.95 -1.94 4.73
N ALA A 148 5.73 -1.15 4.00
CA ALA A 148 5.42 0.24 3.70
C ALA A 148 5.79 0.57 2.25
N GLY A 149 4.77 0.65 1.37
CA GLY A 149 4.94 0.99 -0.04
C GLY A 149 4.63 2.45 -0.32
N ASP A 150 5.49 3.11 -1.10
CA ASP A 150 5.24 4.46 -1.65
C ASP A 150 4.98 5.58 -0.62
N CYS A 151 5.55 5.47 0.59
CA CYS A 151 5.28 6.40 1.70
C CYS A 151 6.05 7.73 1.64
N TRP A 152 6.86 7.99 0.60
CA TRP A 152 7.74 9.16 0.53
C TRP A 152 7.37 10.15 -0.59
N TYR A 153 6.08 10.25 -0.93
CA TYR A 153 5.58 11.16 -1.97
C TYR A 153 5.38 12.60 -1.47
N GLU A 154 5.22 12.82 -0.16
CA GLU A 154 4.99 14.12 0.46
C GLU A 154 5.89 14.30 1.70
N ALA A 155 6.47 15.51 1.86
CA ALA A 155 7.43 15.80 2.93
C ALA A 155 6.87 15.56 4.33
N ARG A 156 5.68 16.12 4.63
CA ARG A 156 5.04 16.00 5.97
C ARG A 156 4.72 14.55 6.34
N PHE A 157 4.31 13.75 5.37
CA PHE A 157 4.04 12.34 5.59
C PHE A 157 5.34 11.57 5.81
N ALA A 158 6.37 11.81 4.99
CA ALA A 158 7.70 11.21 5.10
C ALA A 158 8.35 11.47 6.47
N GLU A 159 8.24 12.70 6.99
CA GLU A 159 8.75 13.09 8.31
C GLU A 159 8.12 12.30 9.48
N ARG A 160 6.90 11.81 9.33
CA ARG A 160 6.21 11.00 10.35
C ARG A 160 6.42 9.51 10.18
N VAL A 161 6.53 9.04 8.93
CA VAL A 161 6.63 7.60 8.61
C VAL A 161 7.93 7.01 9.14
N MET A 162 9.07 7.64 8.86
CA MET A 162 10.37 7.05 9.23
C MET A 162 10.57 6.88 10.73
N PRO A 163 10.21 7.84 11.60
CA PRO A 163 10.24 7.64 13.05
C PRO A 163 9.37 6.48 13.52
N TRP A 164 8.18 6.28 12.94
CA TRP A 164 7.31 5.17 13.27
C TRP A 164 7.91 3.81 12.85
N LEU A 165 8.45 3.72 11.63
CA LEU A 165 9.12 2.52 11.15
C LEU A 165 10.36 2.17 11.97
N ARG A 166 11.13 3.18 12.43
CA ARG A 166 12.25 2.95 13.35
C ARG A 166 11.80 2.37 14.68
N ARG A 167 10.69 2.87 15.27
CA ARG A 167 10.14 2.28 16.52
C ARG A 167 9.78 0.82 16.30
N ALA A 168 9.11 0.49 15.21
CA ALA A 168 8.78 -0.90 14.87
C ALA A 168 10.05 -1.76 14.73
N HIS A 169 11.06 -1.26 14.02
CA HIS A 169 12.34 -1.96 13.86
C HIS A 169 13.07 -2.18 15.19
N HIS A 170 13.15 -1.15 16.06
CA HIS A 170 13.79 -1.25 17.37
C HIS A 170 13.04 -2.22 18.31
N ALA A 171 11.75 -2.39 18.12
CA ALA A 171 10.96 -3.38 18.82
C ALA A 171 11.16 -4.82 18.29
N GLY A 172 12.01 -4.99 17.29
CA GLY A 172 12.36 -6.30 16.72
C GLY A 172 11.51 -6.74 15.54
N LEU A 173 10.61 -5.89 15.03
CA LEU A 173 9.84 -6.21 13.84
C LEU A 173 10.72 -6.15 12.59
N GLU A 174 10.48 -7.04 11.64
CA GLU A 174 11.07 -6.89 10.31
C GLU A 174 10.33 -5.79 9.53
N VAL A 175 11.09 -4.81 9.02
CA VAL A 175 10.53 -3.69 8.28
C VAL A 175 11.05 -3.70 6.85
N LEU A 176 10.12 -3.76 5.89
CA LEU A 176 10.40 -3.65 4.46
C LEU A 176 9.70 -2.43 3.88
N VAL A 177 10.46 -1.71 3.08
CA VAL A 177 10.03 -0.49 2.41
C VAL A 177 10.11 -0.69 0.91
N GLY A 178 9.08 -0.31 0.18
CA GLY A 178 9.08 -0.28 -1.28
C GLY A 178 8.96 1.15 -1.81
N ASP A 179 9.88 1.57 -2.68
CA ASP A 179 9.84 2.92 -3.23
C ASP A 179 10.50 2.99 -4.62
N PRO A 180 9.99 3.78 -5.56
CA PRO A 180 10.59 3.99 -6.87
C PRO A 180 11.76 4.99 -6.89
N GLY A 181 12.21 5.48 -5.74
CA GLY A 181 13.26 6.49 -5.59
C GLY A 181 12.71 7.91 -5.48
N ARG A 182 11.65 8.08 -4.70
CA ARG A 182 11.02 9.39 -4.48
C ARG A 182 11.95 10.35 -3.73
N ARG A 183 11.71 11.65 -3.89
CA ARG A 183 12.55 12.73 -3.37
C ARG A 183 12.79 12.68 -1.86
N TYR A 184 11.79 12.25 -1.10
CA TYR A 184 11.84 12.27 0.38
C TYR A 184 12.25 10.92 0.99
N LEU A 185 12.67 9.95 0.16
CA LEU A 185 13.15 8.66 0.65
C LEU A 185 14.46 8.83 1.43
N PRO A 186 14.53 8.43 2.71
CA PRO A 186 15.72 8.57 3.55
C PRO A 186 16.76 7.48 3.25
N THR A 187 17.46 7.61 2.14
CA THR A 187 18.38 6.58 1.61
C THR A 187 19.57 6.27 2.52
N ASP A 188 19.94 7.19 3.40
CA ASP A 188 20.98 7.03 4.42
C ASP A 188 20.58 6.06 5.55
N GLU A 189 19.29 5.94 5.82
CA GLU A 189 18.72 5.04 6.82
C GLU A 189 18.35 3.66 6.26
N LEU A 190 18.41 3.49 4.96
CA LEU A 190 17.91 2.31 4.26
C LEU A 190 19.03 1.52 3.59
N VAL A 191 18.86 0.20 3.54
CA VAL A 191 19.73 -0.72 2.80
C VAL A 191 18.90 -1.38 1.71
N LYS A 192 19.35 -1.26 0.48
CA LYS A 192 18.72 -1.90 -0.67
C LYS A 192 18.80 -3.42 -0.55
N VAL A 193 17.67 -4.09 -0.78
CA VAL A 193 17.52 -5.54 -0.77
C VAL A 193 17.33 -6.10 -2.18
N ALA A 194 16.40 -5.52 -2.94
CA ALA A 194 16.07 -5.96 -4.29
C ALA A 194 15.59 -4.79 -5.15
N SER A 195 15.55 -4.97 -6.47
CA SER A 195 14.92 -4.03 -7.40
C SER A 195 14.19 -4.78 -8.49
N TYR A 196 13.04 -4.24 -8.88
CA TYR A 196 12.16 -4.79 -9.89
C TYR A 196 11.81 -3.74 -10.94
N GLU A 197 11.73 -4.17 -12.18
CA GLU A 197 11.06 -3.39 -13.21
C GLU A 197 9.56 -3.63 -13.07
N VAL A 198 8.83 -2.59 -12.71
CA VAL A 198 7.38 -2.65 -12.48
C VAL A 198 6.65 -1.79 -13.50
N ARG A 199 5.53 -2.30 -14.01
CA ARG A 199 4.64 -1.53 -14.87
C ARG A 199 3.54 -0.93 -14.01
N THR A 200 3.48 0.38 -14.00
CA THR A 200 2.39 1.11 -13.35
C THR A 200 1.26 1.35 -14.34
N THR A 201 0.03 1.38 -13.86
CA THR A 201 -1.17 1.55 -14.69
C THR A 201 -1.65 2.99 -14.73
N THR A 202 -0.85 3.95 -14.26
CA THR A 202 -1.30 5.32 -14.04
C THR A 202 -0.67 6.33 -14.98
N GLU A 203 -1.50 7.18 -15.57
CA GLU A 203 -1.08 8.37 -16.32
C GLU A 203 -0.33 9.41 -15.47
N LEU A 204 -0.34 9.27 -14.13
CA LEU A 204 0.39 10.16 -13.20
C LEU A 204 1.89 9.86 -13.12
N GLU A 205 2.32 8.77 -13.67
CA GLU A 205 3.72 8.39 -13.67
C GLU A 205 4.27 8.53 -15.09
N ASP A 206 5.27 9.39 -15.30
CA ASP A 206 5.85 9.75 -16.61
C ASP A 206 6.39 8.58 -17.46
N LEU A 207 6.43 7.37 -16.92
CA LEU A 207 6.92 6.16 -17.60
C LEU A 207 6.05 4.95 -17.23
N ASP A 208 5.63 4.18 -18.22
CA ASP A 208 4.93 2.90 -18.05
C ASP A 208 5.78 1.83 -17.34
N LEU A 209 7.10 1.99 -17.37
CA LEU A 209 8.06 1.08 -16.76
C LEU A 209 8.93 1.83 -15.75
N LYS A 210 8.81 1.47 -14.47
CA LYS A 210 9.60 2.05 -13.38
C LYS A 210 10.45 1.00 -12.69
N ARG A 211 11.52 1.48 -12.07
CA ARG A 211 12.32 0.65 -11.17
C ARG A 211 11.83 0.90 -9.74
N GLY A 212 11.05 -0.05 -9.22
CA GLY A 212 10.74 -0.11 -7.80
C GLY A 212 11.84 -0.83 -7.04
N THR A 213 12.21 -0.32 -5.88
CA THR A 213 13.28 -0.90 -5.03
C THR A 213 12.72 -1.24 -3.67
N VAL A 214 13.12 -2.40 -3.15
CA VAL A 214 12.81 -2.86 -1.79
C VAL A 214 14.03 -2.60 -0.91
N TYR A 215 13.76 -2.07 0.27
CA TYR A 215 14.75 -1.73 1.28
C TYR A 215 14.42 -2.36 2.63
N ARG A 216 15.44 -2.54 3.46
CA ARG A 216 15.33 -2.75 4.91
C ARG A 216 15.89 -1.55 5.65
N ILE A 217 15.44 -1.34 6.89
CA ILE A 217 16.06 -0.34 7.78
C ILE A 217 17.49 -0.79 8.08
N ARG A 218 18.42 0.16 8.02
CA ARG A 218 19.82 -0.07 8.37
C ARG A 218 19.90 -0.42 9.87
N ARG A 219 20.59 -1.49 10.18
CA ARG A 219 20.97 -1.79 11.57
C ARG A 219 21.97 -0.73 12.01
N GLY A 220 21.67 -0.03 13.09
CA GLY A 220 22.61 0.90 13.74
C GLY A 220 23.79 0.17 14.38
#